data_a628a753cbf780a338c4e4f9223ae8dd
#
_entry.id   a628a753cbf780a338c4e4f9223ae8dd
#
_cell.length_a   1.000
_cell.length_b   1.000
_cell.length_c   1.000
_cell.angle_alpha   90.00
_cell.angle_beta   90.00
_cell.angle_gamma   90.00
#
_symmetry.space_group_name_H-M   'P 1'
#
loop_
_entity.id
_entity.type
_entity.pdbx_description
1 polymer ?
#
loop_
_entity_poly.entity_id
_entity_poly.type
_entity_poly.pdbx_seq_one_letter_code
_entity_poly.pdbx_strand_id
1 'polypeptide(L)'
;FTDIGVEYSVLNNRVTGSIDAYRMNTHNLLLTRLLPVTSGFTSTLQNVGATRNNGVEVGLSRVNVENWRGIHWTTDFNWSTNKNKIVALASGATSDLANVWFVGHPINIPNDAQRRVFYDYKYVGVWQFADSVAMRAFNANGSTFKFGDPRVADINGDGRINLDDRTFIGDAYPVWTGSMYNRVTYKGFDVSALVTAKWKYTFVDGTPRSYFGRFNNVADMDYWTPTNPTNKNPAPNTGGVDRLYASTRL
;
A
#
# COMPACT_ATOMS: atom_id res chain seq x y z
N PHE A 1 13.38 -21.93 -7.33
CA PHE A 1 13.74 -21.26 -6.08
C PHE A 1 15.27 -21.25 -5.97
N THR A 2 15.83 -20.13 -5.64
CA THR A 2 17.26 -19.95 -5.34
C THR A 2 17.33 -19.19 -4.03
N ASP A 3 18.18 -19.70 -3.13
CA ASP A 3 18.39 -19.13 -1.81
C ASP A 3 19.88 -19.21 -1.48
N ILE A 4 20.43 -18.12 -0.96
CA ILE A 4 21.82 -18.00 -0.53
C ILE A 4 21.80 -17.34 0.83
N GLY A 5 22.26 -18.07 1.84
CA GLY A 5 22.33 -17.60 3.22
C GLY A 5 23.74 -17.68 3.77
N VAL A 6 24.06 -16.78 4.67
CA VAL A 6 25.27 -16.78 5.48
C VAL A 6 24.90 -16.60 6.94
N GLU A 7 25.32 -17.55 7.75
CA GLU A 7 25.27 -17.46 9.20
C GLU A 7 26.65 -17.13 9.74
N TYR A 8 26.69 -16.27 10.75
CA TYR A 8 27.97 -15.89 11.37
C TYR A 8 27.86 -15.78 12.88
N SER A 9 28.97 -16.07 13.52
CA SER A 9 29.15 -15.89 14.96
C SER A 9 30.57 -15.38 15.24
N VAL A 10 30.68 -14.24 15.85
CA VAL A 10 31.94 -13.56 16.12
C VAL A 10 32.00 -13.02 17.54
N LEU A 11 33.20 -12.63 17.98
CA LEU A 11 33.44 -12.08 19.33
C LEU A 11 33.01 -13.06 20.45
N ASN A 12 33.43 -14.33 20.34
CA ASN A 12 33.03 -15.39 21.28
C ASN A 12 31.51 -15.50 21.42
N ASN A 13 30.79 -15.56 20.32
CA ASN A 13 29.33 -15.66 20.22
C ASN A 13 28.56 -14.44 20.76
N ARG A 14 29.25 -13.32 21.02
CA ARG A 14 28.57 -12.10 21.46
C ARG A 14 27.82 -11.40 20.35
N VAL A 15 28.17 -11.67 19.10
CA VAL A 15 27.46 -11.19 17.92
C VAL A 15 27.20 -12.39 17.01
N THR A 16 25.94 -12.72 16.81
CA THR A 16 25.50 -13.78 15.92
C THR A 16 24.46 -13.24 14.97
N GLY A 17 24.37 -13.80 13.78
CA GLY A 17 23.36 -13.36 12.84
C GLY A 17 23.32 -14.20 11.58
N SER A 18 22.32 -13.91 10.77
CA SER A 18 22.15 -14.45 9.43
C SER A 18 21.82 -13.36 8.44
N ILE A 19 22.21 -13.59 7.20
CA ILE A 19 21.81 -12.79 6.03
C ILE A 19 21.41 -13.78 4.96
N ASP A 20 20.15 -13.72 4.53
CA ASP A 20 19.58 -14.60 3.54
C ASP A 20 19.05 -13.77 2.37
N ALA A 21 19.37 -14.20 1.15
CA ALA A 21 18.87 -13.58 -0.07
C ALA A 21 18.23 -14.65 -0.95
N TYR A 22 16.96 -14.45 -1.30
CA TYR A 22 16.21 -15.42 -2.06
C TYR A 22 15.55 -14.87 -3.31
N ARG A 23 15.33 -15.77 -4.27
CA ARG A 23 14.54 -15.53 -5.48
C ARG A 23 13.65 -16.72 -5.76
N MET A 24 12.35 -16.49 -5.75
CA MET A 24 11.35 -17.48 -6.07
C MET A 24 10.61 -17.10 -7.34
N ASN A 25 10.66 -17.93 -8.37
CA ASN A 25 9.85 -17.82 -9.56
C ASN A 25 8.75 -18.86 -9.49
N THR A 26 7.50 -18.45 -9.62
CA THR A 26 6.33 -19.33 -9.69
C THR A 26 5.75 -19.20 -11.08
N HIS A 27 5.59 -20.34 -11.75
CA HIS A 27 5.01 -20.44 -13.08
C HIS A 27 3.67 -21.17 -13.02
N ASN A 28 2.86 -21.01 -14.02
CA ASN A 28 1.57 -21.71 -14.17
C ASN A 28 0.64 -21.51 -12.98
N LEU A 29 0.56 -20.28 -12.49
CA LEU A 29 -0.32 -19.92 -11.39
C LEU A 29 -1.78 -20.11 -11.83
N LEU A 30 -2.50 -20.96 -11.08
CA LEU A 30 -3.96 -21.08 -11.20
C LEU A 30 -4.59 -20.10 -10.20
N LEU A 31 -5.23 -19.07 -10.73
CA LEU A 31 -5.98 -18.10 -9.93
C LEU A 31 -7.39 -17.93 -10.49
N THR A 32 -8.29 -17.52 -9.61
CA THR A 32 -9.65 -17.16 -10.00
C THR A 32 -9.58 -15.83 -10.78
N ARG A 33 -9.96 -15.90 -12.04
CA ARG A 33 -10.14 -14.73 -12.90
C ARG A 33 -11.60 -14.36 -12.96
N LEU A 34 -11.90 -13.09 -12.72
CA LEU A 34 -13.24 -12.54 -12.92
C LEU A 34 -13.55 -12.48 -14.42
N LEU A 35 -14.77 -12.86 -14.78
CA LEU A 35 -15.23 -12.85 -16.17
C LEU A 35 -16.25 -11.72 -16.39
N PRO A 36 -16.35 -11.21 -17.63
CA PRO A 36 -17.42 -10.28 -17.97
C PRO A 36 -18.80 -10.92 -17.72
N VAL A 37 -19.76 -10.13 -17.28
CA VAL A 37 -21.13 -10.58 -16.97
C VAL A 37 -21.80 -11.26 -18.20
N THR A 38 -21.41 -10.86 -19.40
CA THR A 38 -21.88 -11.44 -20.65
C THR A 38 -21.51 -12.91 -20.86
N SER A 39 -20.53 -13.44 -20.11
CA SER A 39 -20.11 -14.84 -20.19
C SER A 39 -21.07 -15.82 -19.48
N GLY A 40 -22.01 -15.32 -18.67
CA GLY A 40 -22.90 -16.14 -17.85
C GLY A 40 -22.23 -16.75 -16.61
N PHE A 41 -20.94 -16.53 -16.41
CA PHE A 41 -20.18 -16.98 -15.25
C PHE A 41 -19.51 -15.77 -14.57
N THR A 42 -19.40 -15.80 -13.25
CA THR A 42 -18.75 -14.72 -12.48
C THR A 42 -17.25 -14.83 -12.50
N SER A 43 -16.72 -16.04 -12.57
CA SER A 43 -15.28 -16.29 -12.55
C SER A 43 -14.92 -17.66 -13.11
N THR A 44 -13.68 -17.85 -13.43
CA THR A 44 -13.07 -19.15 -13.81
C THR A 44 -11.68 -19.28 -13.21
N LEU A 45 -11.22 -20.54 -13.00
CA LEU A 45 -9.82 -20.80 -12.74
C LEU A 45 -9.04 -20.77 -14.04
N GLN A 46 -8.01 -19.97 -14.09
CA GLN A 46 -7.17 -19.84 -15.28
C GLN A 46 -5.70 -19.79 -14.89
N ASN A 47 -4.84 -20.33 -15.75
CA ASN A 47 -3.41 -20.08 -15.67
C ASN A 47 -3.15 -18.60 -16.00
N VAL A 48 -2.75 -17.83 -15.01
CA VAL A 48 -2.56 -16.38 -15.14
C VAL A 48 -1.12 -15.99 -15.44
N GLY A 49 -0.22 -16.97 -15.61
CA GLY A 49 1.16 -16.69 -15.98
C GLY A 49 2.17 -16.96 -14.88
N ALA A 50 3.05 -16.02 -14.60
CA ALA A 50 4.17 -16.20 -13.69
C ALA A 50 4.38 -15.00 -12.78
N THR A 51 4.80 -15.30 -11.55
CA THR A 51 5.22 -14.28 -10.57
C THR A 51 6.64 -14.52 -10.11
N ARG A 52 7.24 -13.47 -9.57
CA ARG A 52 8.56 -13.51 -8.93
C ARG A 52 8.53 -12.80 -7.59
N ASN A 53 9.14 -13.45 -6.60
CA ASN A 53 9.44 -12.86 -5.30
C ASN A 53 10.96 -12.80 -5.14
N ASN A 54 11.48 -11.64 -4.79
CA ASN A 54 12.87 -11.47 -4.38
C ASN A 54 12.85 -10.86 -2.98
N GLY A 55 13.67 -11.40 -2.09
CA GLY A 55 13.76 -10.88 -0.73
C GLY A 55 15.17 -10.97 -0.19
N VAL A 56 15.39 -10.16 0.84
CA VAL A 56 16.56 -10.22 1.70
C VAL A 56 16.08 -10.17 3.14
N GLU A 57 16.62 -11.04 3.96
CA GLU A 57 16.34 -11.13 5.39
C GLU A 57 17.64 -11.00 6.17
N VAL A 58 17.63 -10.22 7.24
CA VAL A 58 18.79 -10.01 8.12
C VAL A 58 18.34 -10.20 9.54
N GLY A 59 18.97 -11.13 10.22
CA GLY A 59 18.86 -11.35 11.67
C GLY A 59 20.19 -11.04 12.35
N LEU A 60 20.14 -10.32 13.46
CA LEU A 60 21.31 -9.99 14.27
C LEU A 60 20.93 -10.07 15.74
N SER A 61 21.68 -10.86 16.49
CA SER A 61 21.62 -10.91 17.96
C SER A 61 22.95 -10.45 18.54
N ARG A 62 22.90 -9.58 19.52
CA ARG A 62 24.09 -9.06 20.18
C ARG A 62 23.94 -9.04 21.69
N VAL A 63 24.95 -9.57 22.38
CA VAL A 63 25.18 -9.34 23.81
C VAL A 63 26.00 -8.04 23.94
N ASN A 64 25.33 -6.93 24.25
CA ASN A 64 25.98 -5.63 24.39
C ASN A 64 26.82 -5.58 25.68
N VAL A 65 26.21 -6.06 26.76
CA VAL A 65 26.83 -6.15 28.10
C VAL A 65 26.51 -7.51 28.69
N GLU A 66 27.51 -8.31 29.04
CA GLU A 66 27.33 -9.66 29.53
C GLU A 66 27.21 -9.75 31.06
N ASN A 67 27.85 -8.96 31.81
CA ASN A 67 27.72 -8.85 33.29
C ASN A 67 28.58 -7.72 33.80
N TRP A 68 28.32 -6.50 33.41
CA TRP A 68 29.06 -5.37 33.98
C TRP A 68 28.31 -4.82 35.18
N ARG A 69 28.89 -5.01 36.38
CA ARG A 69 28.29 -4.61 37.66
C ARG A 69 26.86 -5.14 37.89
N GLY A 70 26.58 -6.35 37.39
CA GLY A 70 25.27 -7.00 37.48
C GLY A 70 24.28 -6.57 36.40
N ILE A 71 24.71 -5.79 35.40
CA ILE A 71 23.91 -5.46 34.21
C ILE A 71 24.18 -6.50 33.16
N HIS A 72 23.09 -7.02 32.57
CA HIS A 72 23.11 -7.80 31.36
C HIS A 72 22.22 -7.11 30.33
N TRP A 73 22.73 -6.86 29.11
CA TRP A 73 22.00 -6.18 28.03
C TRP A 73 22.16 -6.91 26.71
N THR A 74 21.03 -7.29 26.11
CA THR A 74 20.97 -7.92 24.78
C THR A 74 20.13 -7.10 23.83
N THR A 75 20.46 -7.20 22.55
CA THR A 75 19.69 -6.59 21.44
C THR A 75 19.53 -7.63 20.36
N ASP A 76 18.29 -7.84 19.91
CA ASP A 76 17.95 -8.62 18.72
C ASP A 76 17.37 -7.67 17.67
N PHE A 77 17.88 -7.75 16.45
CA PHE A 77 17.45 -6.95 15.30
C PHE A 77 17.06 -7.87 14.16
N ASN A 78 15.89 -7.62 13.57
CA ASN A 78 15.44 -8.30 12.36
C ASN A 78 15.04 -7.25 11.34
N TRP A 79 15.42 -7.49 10.10
CA TRP A 79 15.03 -6.66 8.97
C TRP A 79 14.76 -7.55 7.76
N SER A 80 13.69 -7.24 7.03
CA SER A 80 13.34 -7.99 5.83
C SER A 80 12.76 -7.10 4.74
N THR A 81 13.03 -7.45 3.51
CA THR A 81 12.37 -6.92 2.33
C THR A 81 11.90 -8.06 1.44
N ASN A 82 10.71 -7.91 0.87
CA ASN A 82 10.18 -8.83 -0.13
C ASN A 82 9.50 -8.05 -1.24
N LYS A 83 9.94 -8.23 -2.46
CA LYS A 83 9.37 -7.62 -3.65
C LYS A 83 8.70 -8.67 -4.52
N ASN A 84 7.37 -8.71 -4.46
CA ASN A 84 6.54 -9.51 -5.36
C ASN A 84 6.29 -8.76 -6.67
N LYS A 85 6.29 -9.46 -7.80
CA LYS A 85 5.82 -8.93 -9.09
C LYS A 85 5.32 -10.00 -10.04
N ILE A 86 4.35 -9.65 -10.85
CA ILE A 86 3.94 -10.41 -12.03
C ILE A 86 5.04 -10.27 -13.07
N VAL A 87 5.55 -11.36 -13.62
CA VAL A 87 6.56 -11.33 -14.68
C VAL A 87 5.98 -11.66 -16.06
N ALA A 88 4.86 -12.39 -16.08
CA ALA A 88 4.12 -12.68 -17.29
C ALA A 88 2.65 -12.92 -16.98
N LEU A 89 1.75 -12.51 -17.86
CA LEU A 89 0.35 -12.89 -17.87
C LEU A 89 0.07 -13.86 -19.01
N ALA A 90 -1.06 -14.58 -18.93
CA ALA A 90 -1.50 -15.49 -19.97
C ALA A 90 -1.63 -14.72 -21.32
N SER A 91 -1.33 -15.41 -22.40
CA SER A 91 -1.45 -14.88 -23.78
C SER A 91 -0.56 -13.66 -24.07
N GLY A 92 0.50 -13.43 -23.27
CA GLY A 92 1.42 -12.29 -23.47
C GLY A 92 0.83 -10.92 -23.14
N ALA A 93 -0.31 -10.85 -22.46
CA ALA A 93 -0.91 -9.60 -22.04
C ALA A 93 0.01 -8.86 -21.05
N THR A 94 0.00 -7.53 -21.09
CA THR A 94 0.73 -6.67 -20.15
C THR A 94 -0.10 -6.29 -18.95
N SER A 95 -1.43 -6.40 -19.06
CA SER A 95 -2.38 -6.07 -18.00
C SER A 95 -3.68 -6.87 -18.10
N ASP A 96 -4.35 -7.00 -16.97
CA ASP A 96 -5.73 -7.45 -16.82
C ASP A 96 -6.45 -6.49 -15.87
N LEU A 97 -7.20 -5.56 -16.44
CA LEU A 97 -7.84 -4.47 -15.68
C LEU A 97 -8.95 -4.98 -14.75
N ALA A 98 -9.64 -6.08 -15.11
CA ALA A 98 -10.72 -6.64 -14.28
C ALA A 98 -10.19 -7.17 -12.95
N ASN A 99 -8.97 -7.71 -12.94
CA ASN A 99 -8.32 -8.28 -11.78
C ASN A 99 -7.26 -7.33 -11.17
N VAL A 100 -7.04 -6.18 -11.80
CA VAL A 100 -5.99 -5.23 -11.42
C VAL A 100 -4.61 -5.91 -11.41
N TRP A 101 -4.33 -6.69 -12.47
CA TRP A 101 -3.04 -7.33 -12.68
C TRP A 101 -2.24 -6.62 -13.76
N PHE A 102 -1.00 -6.29 -13.44
CA PHE A 102 -0.09 -5.61 -14.34
C PHE A 102 1.30 -6.23 -14.26
N VAL A 103 1.90 -6.49 -15.41
CA VAL A 103 3.28 -6.96 -15.46
C VAL A 103 4.20 -5.92 -14.81
N GLY A 104 5.10 -6.37 -13.94
CA GLY A 104 5.98 -5.49 -13.17
C GLY A 104 5.47 -5.09 -11.80
N HIS A 105 4.18 -5.26 -11.52
CA HIS A 105 3.52 -4.91 -10.25
C HIS A 105 3.18 -6.15 -9.42
N PRO A 106 2.97 -6.02 -8.10
CA PRO A 106 2.54 -7.11 -7.26
C PRO A 106 1.22 -7.73 -7.74
N ILE A 107 1.08 -9.03 -7.50
CA ILE A 107 -0.17 -9.71 -7.82
C ILE A 107 -1.27 -9.34 -6.84
N ASN A 108 -2.41 -8.96 -7.36
CA ASN A 108 -3.62 -8.71 -6.59
C ASN A 108 -4.48 -9.97 -6.57
N ILE A 109 -5.00 -10.36 -5.42
CA ILE A 109 -5.89 -11.52 -5.29
C ILE A 109 -7.33 -11.02 -5.38
N PRO A 110 -8.10 -11.40 -6.41
CA PRO A 110 -9.50 -11.01 -6.52
C PRO A 110 -10.28 -11.47 -5.29
N ASN A 111 -11.18 -10.62 -4.81
CA ASN A 111 -12.02 -10.86 -3.62
C ASN A 111 -11.25 -10.94 -2.28
N ASP A 112 -9.96 -10.68 -2.25
CA ASP A 112 -9.27 -10.44 -1.00
C ASP A 112 -9.64 -9.05 -0.47
N ALA A 113 -10.11 -8.98 0.79
CA ALA A 113 -10.40 -7.72 1.46
C ALA A 113 -9.15 -6.82 1.60
N GLN A 114 -7.97 -7.41 1.47
CA GLN A 114 -6.69 -6.71 1.48
C GLN A 114 -6.19 -6.49 0.04
N ARG A 115 -6.61 -5.41 -0.57
CA ARG A 115 -6.01 -4.98 -1.84
C ARG A 115 -4.52 -4.77 -1.67
N ARG A 116 -3.74 -5.40 -2.55
CA ARG A 116 -2.27 -5.36 -2.52
C ARG A 116 -1.71 -4.27 -3.42
N VAL A 117 -2.47 -3.89 -4.42
CA VAL A 117 -2.14 -2.83 -5.37
C VAL A 117 -3.31 -1.88 -5.44
N PHE A 118 -3.04 -0.61 -5.26
CA PHE A 118 -4.03 0.46 -5.42
C PHE A 118 -3.85 1.08 -6.79
N TYR A 119 -4.81 0.82 -7.67
CA TYR A 119 -4.86 1.36 -9.02
C TYR A 119 -6.20 2.09 -9.18
N ASP A 120 -6.13 3.42 -9.19
CA ASP A 120 -7.31 4.29 -9.24
C ASP A 120 -6.90 5.72 -9.61
N TYR A 121 -7.82 6.67 -9.51
CA TYR A 121 -7.54 8.08 -9.75
C TYR A 121 -6.62 8.68 -8.69
N LYS A 122 -5.61 9.42 -9.13
CA LYS A 122 -4.70 10.13 -8.25
C LYS A 122 -5.32 11.44 -7.79
N TYR A 123 -5.62 11.54 -6.50
CA TYR A 123 -6.10 12.79 -5.89
C TYR A 123 -5.00 13.86 -5.89
N VAL A 124 -5.35 15.09 -6.29
CA VAL A 124 -4.44 16.24 -6.34
C VAL A 124 -4.96 17.46 -5.58
N GLY A 125 -6.10 17.34 -4.92
CA GLY A 125 -6.67 18.40 -4.10
C GLY A 125 -8.18 18.51 -4.23
N VAL A 126 -8.68 19.71 -3.95
CA VAL A 126 -10.10 20.07 -4.06
C VAL A 126 -10.20 21.23 -5.05
N TRP A 127 -11.21 21.23 -5.91
CA TRP A 127 -11.46 22.33 -6.83
C TRP A 127 -11.72 23.61 -6.05
N GLN A 128 -10.80 24.58 -6.15
CA GLN A 128 -10.86 25.89 -5.51
C GLN A 128 -11.44 26.96 -6.46
N PHE A 129 -11.88 28.09 -5.91
CA PHE A 129 -12.29 29.22 -6.74
C PHE A 129 -11.18 29.72 -7.70
N ALA A 130 -9.93 29.64 -7.27
CA ALA A 130 -8.76 29.96 -8.11
C ALA A 130 -8.62 29.03 -9.32
N ASP A 131 -9.14 27.79 -9.26
CA ASP A 131 -9.08 26.82 -10.35
C ASP A 131 -10.22 26.99 -11.38
N SER A 132 -11.02 28.06 -11.29
CA SER A 132 -12.24 28.24 -12.09
C SER A 132 -12.04 28.11 -13.60
N VAL A 133 -10.92 28.55 -14.13
CA VAL A 133 -10.60 28.47 -15.57
C VAL A 133 -10.37 27.01 -15.96
N ALA A 134 -9.52 26.30 -15.22
CA ALA A 134 -9.25 24.88 -15.46
C ALA A 134 -10.51 24.02 -15.29
N MET A 135 -11.28 24.24 -14.24
CA MET A 135 -12.53 23.50 -13.99
C MET A 135 -13.53 23.67 -15.13
N ARG A 136 -13.68 24.90 -15.67
CA ARG A 136 -14.56 25.15 -16.83
C ARG A 136 -14.08 24.42 -18.08
N ALA A 137 -12.77 24.33 -18.31
CA ALA A 137 -12.22 23.58 -19.43
C ALA A 137 -12.58 22.08 -19.34
N PHE A 138 -12.43 21.46 -18.17
CA PHE A 138 -12.88 20.06 -17.94
C PHE A 138 -14.39 19.92 -18.12
N ASN A 139 -15.18 20.87 -17.62
CA ASN A 139 -16.64 20.84 -17.76
C ASN A 139 -17.09 21.02 -19.21
N ALA A 140 -16.39 21.82 -20.00
CA ALA A 140 -16.66 21.93 -21.44
C ALA A 140 -16.40 20.61 -22.20
N ASN A 141 -15.50 19.77 -21.67
CA ASN A 141 -15.19 18.44 -22.22
C ASN A 141 -16.06 17.31 -21.62
N GLY A 142 -17.16 17.67 -20.94
CA GLY A 142 -18.17 16.70 -20.47
C GLY A 142 -18.09 16.32 -18.99
N SER A 143 -17.18 16.92 -18.22
CA SER A 143 -17.19 16.81 -16.76
C SER A 143 -18.28 17.71 -16.15
N THR A 144 -18.60 17.49 -14.86
CA THR A 144 -19.60 18.27 -14.13
C THR A 144 -19.08 18.70 -12.75
N PHE A 145 -17.81 19.11 -12.69
CA PHE A 145 -17.15 19.53 -11.46
C PHE A 145 -17.73 20.82 -10.89
N LYS A 146 -17.75 20.90 -9.57
CA LYS A 146 -18.12 22.07 -8.80
C LYS A 146 -16.97 22.45 -7.86
N PHE A 147 -16.97 23.68 -7.37
CA PHE A 147 -16.06 24.06 -6.28
C PHE A 147 -16.31 23.20 -5.05
N GLY A 148 -15.24 22.76 -4.42
CA GLY A 148 -15.32 21.81 -3.32
C GLY A 148 -15.35 20.34 -3.71
N ASP A 149 -15.51 19.98 -4.99
CA ASP A 149 -15.40 18.60 -5.44
C ASP A 149 -13.95 18.11 -5.37
N PRO A 150 -13.71 16.78 -5.21
CA PRO A 150 -12.39 16.19 -5.34
C PRO A 150 -11.79 16.50 -6.70
N ARG A 151 -10.52 16.89 -6.72
CA ARG A 151 -9.74 17.07 -7.96
C ARG A 151 -8.79 15.88 -8.11
N VAL A 152 -8.82 15.24 -9.26
CA VAL A 152 -7.92 14.15 -9.63
C VAL A 152 -7.05 14.55 -10.81
N ALA A 153 -5.91 13.88 -10.95
CA ALA A 153 -4.98 14.14 -12.04
C ALA A 153 -5.56 13.62 -13.37
N ASP A 154 -5.45 14.44 -14.39
CA ASP A 154 -5.57 14.05 -15.79
C ASP A 154 -4.20 13.46 -16.20
N ILE A 155 -4.13 12.14 -16.30
CA ILE A 155 -2.86 11.42 -16.49
C ILE A 155 -2.45 11.42 -17.96
N ASN A 156 -3.40 11.32 -18.87
CA ASN A 156 -3.15 11.29 -20.30
C ASN A 156 -3.14 12.70 -20.95
N GLY A 157 -3.61 13.73 -20.21
CA GLY A 157 -3.61 15.13 -20.66
C GLY A 157 -4.67 15.46 -21.71
N ASP A 158 -5.75 14.67 -21.79
CA ASP A 158 -6.80 14.86 -22.81
C ASP A 158 -7.88 15.88 -22.39
N GLY A 159 -7.78 16.43 -21.17
CA GLY A 159 -8.73 17.39 -20.61
C GLY A 159 -10.04 16.77 -20.17
N ARG A 160 -10.10 15.49 -19.96
CA ARG A 160 -11.24 14.74 -19.45
C ARG A 160 -10.79 13.87 -18.27
N ILE A 161 -11.71 13.53 -17.40
CA ILE A 161 -11.44 12.54 -16.34
C ILE A 161 -12.28 11.31 -16.64
N ASN A 162 -11.60 10.23 -16.97
CA ASN A 162 -12.21 8.96 -17.34
C ASN A 162 -11.36 7.77 -16.87
N LEU A 163 -11.66 6.55 -17.29
CA LEU A 163 -10.95 5.34 -16.84
C LEU A 163 -9.47 5.31 -17.24
N ASP A 164 -9.07 6.08 -18.24
CA ASP A 164 -7.69 6.14 -18.72
C ASP A 164 -6.79 6.98 -17.83
N ASP A 165 -7.37 7.77 -16.88
CA ASP A 165 -6.66 8.56 -15.88
C ASP A 165 -6.34 7.78 -14.61
N ARG A 166 -6.73 6.51 -14.54
CA ARG A 166 -6.35 5.68 -13.41
C ARG A 166 -4.87 5.33 -13.47
N THR A 167 -4.22 5.37 -12.33
CA THR A 167 -2.79 5.08 -12.20
C THR A 167 -2.49 4.31 -10.92
N PHE A 168 -1.25 3.86 -10.79
CA PHE A 168 -0.80 3.24 -9.55
C PHE A 168 -0.66 4.30 -8.48
N ILE A 169 -1.40 4.11 -7.40
CA ILE A 169 -1.40 5.00 -6.23
C ILE A 169 -0.40 4.51 -5.19
N GLY A 170 -0.26 3.19 -5.06
CA GLY A 170 0.67 2.57 -4.13
C GLY A 170 0.45 1.08 -3.95
N ASP A 171 1.29 0.49 -3.13
CA ASP A 171 1.28 -0.92 -2.76
C ASP A 171 0.99 -1.10 -1.27
N ALA A 172 0.21 -2.10 -0.91
CA ALA A 172 -0.05 -2.46 0.48
C ALA A 172 1.15 -3.16 1.15
N TYR A 173 2.11 -3.63 0.36
CA TYR A 173 3.31 -4.24 0.89
C TYR A 173 4.35 -3.19 1.27
N PRO A 174 4.86 -3.23 2.51
CA PRO A 174 5.99 -2.40 2.89
C PRO A 174 7.21 -2.70 2.02
N VAL A 175 7.98 -1.67 1.68
CA VAL A 175 9.27 -1.86 1.01
C VAL A 175 10.22 -2.65 1.90
N TRP A 176 10.14 -2.43 3.22
CA TRP A 176 10.81 -3.25 4.22
C TRP A 176 10.03 -3.26 5.53
N THR A 177 10.28 -4.28 6.33
CA THR A 177 9.84 -4.40 7.70
C THR A 177 11.04 -4.63 8.59
N GLY A 178 10.99 -4.16 9.83
CA GLY A 178 12.07 -4.39 10.78
C GLY A 178 11.56 -4.36 12.21
N SER A 179 12.32 -5.01 13.08
CA SER A 179 12.09 -4.98 14.52
C SER A 179 13.40 -4.95 15.28
N MET A 180 13.38 -4.30 16.41
CA MET A 180 14.49 -4.28 17.35
C MET A 180 13.95 -4.56 18.76
N TYR A 181 14.44 -5.63 19.35
CA TYR A 181 14.12 -6.01 20.71
C TYR A 181 15.35 -5.77 21.59
N ASN A 182 15.18 -4.99 22.64
CA ASN A 182 16.20 -4.77 23.66
C ASN A 182 15.73 -5.31 24.98
N ARG A 183 16.62 -5.97 25.72
CA ARG A 183 16.37 -6.47 27.06
C ARG A 183 17.54 -6.12 27.97
N VAL A 184 17.25 -5.51 29.09
CA VAL A 184 18.22 -5.16 30.12
C VAL A 184 17.77 -5.77 31.45
N THR A 185 18.66 -6.54 32.07
CA THR A 185 18.44 -7.06 33.44
C THR A 185 19.45 -6.47 34.39
N TYR A 186 19.00 -6.11 35.58
CA TYR A 186 19.84 -5.55 36.65
C TYR A 186 19.26 -5.87 38.02
N LYS A 187 20.02 -6.59 38.87
CA LYS A 187 19.67 -6.87 40.26
C LYS A 187 18.22 -7.32 40.48
N GLY A 188 17.71 -8.25 39.64
CA GLY A 188 16.34 -8.76 39.72
C GLY A 188 15.27 -7.94 38.98
N PHE A 189 15.62 -6.80 38.41
CA PHE A 189 14.78 -6.07 37.49
C PHE A 189 15.04 -6.55 36.07
N ASP A 190 13.98 -6.67 35.28
CA ASP A 190 14.01 -7.05 33.87
C ASP A 190 13.15 -6.04 33.08
N VAL A 191 13.77 -5.33 32.18
CA VAL A 191 13.11 -4.33 31.34
C VAL A 191 13.37 -4.67 29.89
N SER A 192 12.31 -4.77 29.09
CA SER A 192 12.42 -5.00 27.66
C SER A 192 11.59 -4.03 26.86
N ALA A 193 12.04 -3.75 25.64
CA ALA A 193 11.35 -2.92 24.68
C ALA A 193 11.43 -3.55 23.28
N LEU A 194 10.29 -3.69 22.61
CA LEU A 194 10.19 -4.09 21.21
C LEU A 194 9.74 -2.88 20.38
N VAL A 195 10.55 -2.52 19.40
CA VAL A 195 10.22 -1.51 18.40
C VAL A 195 10.02 -2.23 17.07
N THR A 196 8.90 -2.00 16.40
CA THR A 196 8.62 -2.53 15.06
C THR A 196 8.43 -1.38 14.09
N ALA A 197 8.91 -1.54 12.86
CA ALA A 197 8.79 -0.56 11.81
C ALA A 197 8.35 -1.22 10.50
N LYS A 198 7.48 -0.52 9.77
CA LYS A 198 7.09 -0.84 8.39
C LYS A 198 7.29 0.42 7.57
N TRP A 199 7.96 0.32 6.44
CA TRP A 199 8.32 1.50 5.67
C TRP A 199 7.72 1.49 4.28
N LYS A 200 7.13 2.63 3.92
CA LYS A 200 6.64 2.96 2.57
C LYS A 200 5.66 1.90 2.05
N TYR A 201 4.50 1.84 2.65
CA TYR A 201 3.35 1.05 2.21
C TYR A 201 2.10 1.92 2.21
N THR A 202 1.12 1.51 1.42
CA THR A 202 -0.16 2.18 1.29
C THR A 202 -1.22 1.38 2.04
N PHE A 203 -2.06 2.05 2.80
CA PHE A 203 -3.24 1.43 3.43
C PHE A 203 -4.48 2.29 3.22
N VAL A 204 -5.64 1.66 3.23
CA VAL A 204 -6.92 2.37 3.19
C VAL A 204 -7.39 2.57 4.62
N ASP A 205 -7.44 3.82 5.05
CA ASP A 205 -8.11 4.17 6.31
C ASP A 205 -9.62 4.15 6.09
N GLY A 206 -10.27 3.09 6.56
CA GLY A 206 -11.74 2.95 6.52
C GLY A 206 -12.48 3.73 7.62
N THR A 207 -11.75 4.30 8.57
CA THR A 207 -12.34 4.98 9.73
C THR A 207 -13.26 6.14 9.34
N PRO A 208 -12.85 7.06 8.46
CA PRO A 208 -13.74 8.15 8.04
C PRO A 208 -15.01 7.64 7.36
N ARG A 209 -14.91 6.59 6.56
CA ARG A 209 -16.06 6.04 5.80
C ARG A 209 -17.15 5.46 6.71
N SER A 210 -16.80 4.90 7.85
CA SER A 210 -17.77 4.36 8.81
C SER A 210 -18.52 5.45 9.57
N TYR A 211 -18.02 6.68 9.59
CA TYR A 211 -18.66 7.82 10.27
C TYR A 211 -19.49 8.71 9.34
N PHE A 212 -19.19 8.75 8.03
CA PHE A 212 -19.86 9.62 7.07
C PHE A 212 -21.35 9.31 6.82
N GLY A 213 -21.84 8.14 7.19
CA GLY A 213 -23.24 7.76 7.06
C GLY A 213 -24.06 7.91 8.35
N ARG A 214 -23.52 8.46 9.43
CA ARG A 214 -24.16 8.58 10.71
C ARG A 214 -24.37 10.04 11.11
N PHE A 215 -25.49 10.32 11.81
CA PHE A 215 -25.87 11.67 12.24
C PHE A 215 -24.91 12.29 13.29
N ASN A 216 -24.02 11.52 13.90
CA ASN A 216 -23.04 12.00 14.85
C ASN A 216 -21.65 11.95 14.21
N ASN A 217 -21.17 13.10 13.72
CA ASN A 217 -19.78 13.27 13.36
C ASN A 217 -18.91 13.28 14.63
N VAL A 218 -18.07 12.27 14.78
CA VAL A 218 -17.19 12.11 15.95
C VAL A 218 -15.86 12.86 15.76
N ALA A 219 -15.54 13.31 14.55
CA ALA A 219 -14.28 13.98 14.24
C ALA A 219 -14.57 15.39 13.71
N ASP A 220 -13.85 16.36 14.26
CA ASP A 220 -13.71 17.69 13.67
C ASP A 220 -12.88 17.56 12.39
N MET A 221 -13.55 17.55 11.25
CA MET A 221 -12.92 17.35 9.96
C MET A 221 -12.79 18.69 9.24
N ASP A 222 -11.55 19.04 8.90
CA ASP A 222 -11.23 20.18 8.06
C ASP A 222 -11.69 19.91 6.62
N TYR A 223 -12.95 20.21 6.29
CA TYR A 223 -13.52 20.07 4.95
C TYR A 223 -13.68 21.42 4.25
N TRP A 224 -13.71 21.38 2.92
CA TRP A 224 -13.84 22.56 2.10
C TRP A 224 -15.21 23.24 2.28
N THR A 225 -15.18 24.55 2.46
CA THR A 225 -16.34 25.45 2.34
C THR A 225 -15.91 26.71 1.61
N PRO A 226 -16.85 27.53 1.14
CA PRO A 226 -16.50 28.84 0.52
C PRO A 226 -15.65 29.75 1.41
N THR A 227 -15.76 29.60 2.73
CA THR A 227 -15.02 30.38 3.73
C THR A 227 -13.82 29.64 4.31
N ASN A 228 -13.67 28.34 4.01
CA ASN A 228 -12.55 27.48 4.41
C ASN A 228 -12.00 26.71 3.19
N PRO A 229 -11.17 27.34 2.36
CA PRO A 229 -10.66 26.72 1.12
C PRO A 229 -9.52 25.73 1.42
N THR A 230 -9.84 24.62 2.05
CA THR A 230 -8.87 23.54 2.35
C THR A 230 -8.72 22.56 1.18
N ASN A 231 -7.55 21.95 1.04
CA ASN A 231 -7.30 20.81 0.16
C ASN A 231 -7.34 19.46 0.87
N LYS A 232 -7.66 19.44 2.19
CA LYS A 232 -7.65 18.20 2.97
C LYS A 232 -8.87 17.32 2.69
N ASN A 233 -10.05 17.90 2.77
CA ASN A 233 -11.30 17.17 2.54
C ASN A 233 -12.22 17.93 1.58
N PRO A 234 -12.87 17.26 0.62
CA PRO A 234 -13.87 17.90 -0.24
C PRO A 234 -15.04 18.46 0.55
N ALA A 235 -15.85 19.27 -0.11
CA ALA A 235 -17.12 19.72 0.46
C ALA A 235 -18.01 18.52 0.86
N PRO A 236 -18.73 18.61 1.97
CA PRO A 236 -19.70 17.59 2.33
C PRO A 236 -20.75 17.42 1.22
N ASN A 237 -20.95 16.21 0.77
CA ASN A 237 -21.95 15.93 -0.25
C ASN A 237 -23.30 15.65 0.42
N THR A 238 -24.18 16.60 0.37
CA THR A 238 -25.56 16.47 0.89
C THR A 238 -26.51 15.79 -0.11
N GLY A 239 -26.06 15.53 -1.34
CA GLY A 239 -26.89 15.04 -2.44
C GLY A 239 -26.82 13.55 -2.74
N GLY A 240 -26.16 12.75 -1.93
CA GLY A 240 -26.15 11.28 -2.04
C GLY A 240 -25.40 10.70 -3.26
N VAL A 241 -24.75 11.52 -4.06
CA VAL A 241 -23.88 11.05 -5.15
C VAL A 241 -22.44 10.98 -4.63
N ASP A 242 -22.02 9.78 -4.28
CA ASP A 242 -20.64 9.49 -3.91
C ASP A 242 -19.73 9.74 -5.10
N ARG A 243 -19.19 10.94 -5.22
CA ARG A 243 -18.07 11.24 -6.12
C ARG A 243 -16.76 10.89 -5.41
N LEU A 244 -16.73 9.68 -4.86
CA LEU A 244 -15.54 9.14 -4.23
C LEU A 244 -14.62 8.59 -5.32
N TYR A 245 -13.80 9.46 -5.87
CA TYR A 245 -12.54 8.97 -6.39
C TYR A 245 -11.76 8.40 -5.20
N ALA A 246 -11.30 7.16 -5.29
CA ALA A 246 -10.38 6.64 -4.30
C ALA A 246 -9.23 7.64 -4.20
N SER A 247 -9.04 8.21 -3.03
CA SER A 247 -8.08 9.29 -2.89
C SER A 247 -6.79 8.73 -2.33
N THR A 248 -5.68 9.21 -2.86
CA THR A 248 -4.34 9.08 -2.28
C THR A 248 -4.18 9.88 -0.99
N ARG A 249 -5.19 9.89 -0.15
CA ARG A 249 -5.05 10.46 1.18
C ARG A 249 -4.37 9.43 2.06
N LEU A 250 -3.10 9.57 2.16
CA LEU A 250 -2.23 8.80 3.02
C LEU A 250 -1.43 9.75 3.87
#